data_0714e3c5eaaeb77905d986d9be01b424
#
_entry.id   0714e3c5eaaeb77905d986d9be01b424
#
_cell.length_a   1.000
_cell.length_b   1.000
_cell.length_c   1.000
_cell.angle_alpha   90.00
_cell.angle_beta   90.00
_cell.angle_gamma   90.00
#
_symmetry.space_group_name_H-M   'P 1'
#
loop_
_entity.id
_entity.type
_entity.pdbx_description
1 polymer ?
#
loop_
_entity_poly.entity_id
_entity_poly.type
_entity_poly.pdbx_seq_one_letter_code
_entity_poly.pdbx_strand_id
1 'polypeptide(L)' 'MKCYNCHTELIWGGDHDCEDDEEHEIVTNLSCPNCGAFHLVYWGKREKD' A
#
# COMPACT_ATOMS: atom_id res chain seq x y z
N MET A 1 -2.44 6.40 7.16
CA MET A 1 -1.09 6.66 6.66
C MET A 1 -1.01 8.01 6.00
N LYS A 2 0.06 8.72 6.21
CA LYS A 2 0.21 10.04 5.64
C LYS A 2 1.26 10.05 4.56
N CYS A 3 1.07 10.93 3.58
CA CYS A 3 2.01 11.10 2.51
C CYS A 3 3.31 11.66 3.08
N TYR A 4 4.43 11.00 2.81
CA TYR A 4 5.67 11.48 3.37
C TYR A 4 6.22 12.65 2.57
N ASN A 5 5.57 13.00 1.50
CA ASN A 5 5.98 14.14 0.68
C ASN A 5 5.32 15.42 1.17
N CYS A 6 4.03 15.39 1.43
CA CYS A 6 3.30 16.59 1.85
C CYS A 6 2.54 16.39 3.15
N HIS A 7 2.60 15.22 3.74
CA HIS A 7 1.99 14.91 5.03
C HIS A 7 0.47 14.97 5.01
N THR A 8 -0.13 14.89 3.85
CA THR A 8 -1.57 14.83 3.74
C THR A 8 -2.04 13.41 3.97
N GLU A 9 -3.19 13.25 4.60
CA GLU A 9 -3.73 11.92 4.84
C GLU A 9 -3.99 11.23 3.52
N LEU A 10 -3.47 10.01 3.37
CA LEU A 10 -3.64 9.25 2.15
C LEU A 10 -5.02 8.64 2.11
N ILE A 11 -5.54 8.47 0.89
CA ILE A 11 -6.83 7.85 0.68
C ILE A 11 -6.60 6.39 0.30
N TRP A 12 -7.26 5.49 1.02
CA TRP A 12 -7.15 4.06 0.76
C TRP A 12 -7.86 3.73 -0.54
N GLY A 13 -7.15 3.11 -1.45
CA GLY A 13 -7.70 2.78 -2.77
C GLY A 13 -8.03 1.33 -2.96
N GLY A 14 -7.70 0.48 -1.99
CA GLY A 14 -8.03 -0.92 -2.09
C GLY A 14 -6.80 -1.80 -1.96
N ASP A 15 -7.05 -3.09 -1.71
CA ASP A 15 -6.01 -4.08 -1.59
C ASP A 15 -6.09 -5.04 -2.76
N HIS A 16 -4.96 -5.58 -3.14
CA HIS A 16 -4.90 -6.58 -4.20
C HIS A 16 -4.05 -7.74 -3.74
N ASP A 17 -4.42 -8.93 -4.18
CA ASP A 17 -3.63 -10.11 -3.86
C ASP A 17 -2.40 -10.17 -4.74
N CYS A 18 -1.27 -10.50 -4.16
CA CYS A 18 -0.03 -10.66 -4.90
C CYS A 18 0.20 -12.13 -5.16
N GLU A 19 -0.54 -12.68 -6.08
CA GLU A 19 -0.47 -14.11 -6.33
C GLU A 19 0.84 -14.53 -6.97
N ASP A 20 1.44 -13.65 -7.74
CA ASP A 20 2.69 -13.98 -8.41
C ASP A 20 3.90 -13.65 -7.57
N ASP A 21 3.71 -13.05 -6.42
CA ASP A 21 4.81 -12.65 -5.57
C ASP A 21 4.93 -13.61 -4.41
N GLU A 22 6.08 -14.25 -4.29
CA GLU A 22 6.26 -15.23 -3.23
C GLU A 22 6.58 -14.61 -1.89
N GLU A 23 6.99 -13.36 -1.88
CA GLU A 23 7.38 -12.70 -0.65
C GLU A 23 6.29 -11.85 -0.06
N HIS A 24 5.32 -11.47 -0.87
CA HIS A 24 4.27 -10.58 -0.41
C HIS A 24 2.92 -11.19 -0.68
N GLU A 25 2.01 -10.92 0.20
CA GLU A 25 0.67 -11.49 0.08
C GLU A 25 -0.31 -10.49 -0.49
N ILE A 26 -0.24 -9.25 -0.03
CA ILE A 26 -1.19 -8.23 -0.40
C ILE A 26 -0.47 -6.92 -0.66
N VAL A 27 -0.95 -6.16 -1.60
CA VAL A 27 -0.46 -4.81 -1.83
C VAL A 27 -1.63 -3.86 -1.66
N THR A 28 -1.41 -2.80 -0.90
CA THR A 28 -2.42 -1.80 -0.63
C THR A 28 -2.11 -0.56 -1.45
N ASN A 29 -3.12 -0.05 -2.14
CA ASN A 29 -2.99 1.15 -2.94
C ASN A 29 -3.46 2.36 -2.15
N LEU A 30 -2.64 3.38 -2.10
CA LEU A 30 -2.98 4.61 -1.42
C LEU A 30 -2.66 5.77 -2.34
N SER A 31 -3.46 6.81 -2.27
CA SER A 31 -3.21 7.97 -3.10
C SER A 31 -3.31 9.23 -2.26
N CYS A 32 -2.53 10.22 -2.64
CA CYS A 32 -2.53 11.50 -1.95
C CYS A 32 -3.41 12.46 -2.72
N PRO A 33 -4.45 13.00 -2.09
CA PRO A 33 -5.34 13.93 -2.79
C PRO A 33 -4.75 15.31 -2.96
N ASN A 34 -3.64 15.56 -2.28
CA ASN A 34 -3.03 16.89 -2.33
C ASN A 34 -1.96 16.99 -3.42
N CYS A 35 -0.97 16.13 -3.38
CA CYS A 35 0.12 16.20 -4.36
C CYS A 35 -0.02 15.16 -5.47
N GLY A 36 -0.98 14.28 -5.39
CA GLY A 36 -1.22 13.32 -6.43
C GLY A 36 -0.28 12.12 -6.43
N ALA A 37 0.47 11.94 -5.37
CA ALA A 37 1.41 10.81 -5.31
C ALA A 37 0.66 9.52 -5.02
N PHE A 38 1.20 8.43 -5.55
CA PHE A 38 0.67 7.10 -5.28
C PHE A 38 1.63 6.36 -4.40
N HIS A 39 1.08 5.60 -3.47
CA HIS A 39 1.88 4.81 -2.55
C HIS A 39 1.41 3.38 -2.59
N LEU A 40 2.34 2.45 -2.68
CA LEU A 40 2.03 1.04 -2.65
C LEU A 40 2.68 0.42 -1.44
N VAL A 41 1.88 -0.21 -0.61
CA VAL A 41 2.38 -0.85 0.60
C VAL A 41 2.27 -2.35 0.39
N TYR A 42 3.40 -3.03 0.41
CA TYR A 42 3.44 -4.46 0.23
C TYR A 42 3.51 -5.14 1.59
N TRP A 43 2.58 -6.04 1.83
CA TRP A 43 2.52 -6.77 3.08
C TRP A 43 3.15 -8.13 2.88
N GLY A 44 4.07 -8.49 3.73
CA GLY A 44 4.71 -9.79 3.66
C GLY A 44 3.72 -10.87 4.00
N LYS A 45 4.02 -12.10 3.56
CA LYS A 45 3.16 -13.21 3.86
C LYS A 45 3.19 -13.50 5.34
N ARG A 46 2.02 -13.81 5.88
CA ARG A 46 1.91 -14.10 7.26
C ARG A 46 2.47 -15.49 7.53
N GLU A 47 3.52 -15.55 8.27
CA GLU A 47 4.11 -16.82 8.60
C GLU A 47 3.33 -17.50 9.68
N LYS A 48 2.97 -18.71 9.41
CA LYS A 48 2.24 -19.43 10.39
C LYS A 48 3.04 -20.55 10.88
N ASP A 49 3.55 -20.49 11.91
CA ASP A 49 4.34 -21.62 12.32
C ASP A 49 3.99 -22.27 13.58
#